data_6316eedd74dfbd63f39ee1162248d5bc
#
_entry.id   6316eedd74dfbd63f39ee1162248d5bc
#
_cell.length_a   1.000
_cell.length_b   1.000
_cell.length_c   1.000
_cell.angle_alpha   90.00
_cell.angle_beta   90.00
_cell.angle_gamma   90.00
#
_symmetry.space_group_name_H-M   'P 1'
#
loop_
_entity.id
_entity.type
_entity.pdbx_description
1 polymer ?
#
loop_
_entity_poly.entity_id
_entity_poly.type
_entity_poly.pdbx_seq_one_letter_code
_entity_poly.pdbx_strand_id
1 'polypeptide(L)'
;MLILIFALYQFFLTFVLMNRFYTSVEMPEGLPRFSQRDRLLLMGSCFATNIGARLVEAKFACDVNPYGVLYNPLSLSAALREAMDGKVYAEGDLYAYGGLWHSPKIGRAHV
;
A
#
# COMPACT_ATOMS: atom_id res chain seq x y z
N MET A 1 51.48 -16.53 0.34
CA MET A 1 50.27 -16.73 1.16
C MET A 1 49.48 -15.46 1.40
N LEU A 2 50.10 -14.36 1.81
CA LEU A 2 49.46 -13.05 1.97
C LEU A 2 48.86 -12.49 0.68
N ILE A 3 49.48 -12.67 -0.47
CA ILE A 3 49.00 -12.23 -1.78
C ILE A 3 47.72 -12.99 -2.18
N LEU A 4 47.66 -14.29 -1.88
CA LEU A 4 46.48 -15.12 -2.17
C LEU A 4 45.28 -14.73 -1.31
N ILE A 5 45.47 -14.44 -0.04
CA ILE A 5 44.45 -13.98 0.91
C ILE A 5 43.95 -12.61 0.47
N PHE A 6 44.84 -11.71 0.05
CA PHE A 6 44.46 -10.39 -0.44
C PHE A 6 43.67 -10.46 -1.74
N ALA A 7 44.07 -11.34 -2.68
CA ALA A 7 43.30 -11.55 -3.92
C ALA A 7 41.92 -12.16 -3.67
N LEU A 8 41.79 -13.11 -2.75
CA LEU A 8 40.48 -13.67 -2.34
C LEU A 8 39.62 -12.64 -1.65
N TYR A 9 40.18 -11.77 -0.83
CA TYR A 9 39.46 -10.69 -0.17
C TYR A 9 38.96 -9.68 -1.18
N GLN A 10 39.78 -9.26 -2.15
CA GLN A 10 39.36 -8.36 -3.24
C GLN A 10 38.30 -8.99 -4.11
N PHE A 11 38.40 -10.27 -4.42
CA PHE A 11 37.38 -11.00 -5.18
C PHE A 11 36.05 -11.06 -4.41
N PHE A 12 36.11 -11.37 -3.11
CA PHE A 12 34.91 -11.39 -2.25
C PHE A 12 34.28 -10.01 -2.12
N LEU A 13 35.09 -8.97 -1.93
CA LEU A 13 34.59 -7.58 -1.85
C LEU A 13 33.93 -7.14 -3.15
N THR A 14 34.54 -7.48 -4.31
CA THR A 14 33.98 -7.19 -5.63
C THR A 14 32.68 -7.96 -5.84
N PHE A 15 32.64 -9.24 -5.45
CA PHE A 15 31.44 -10.07 -5.53
C PHE A 15 30.30 -9.52 -4.66
N VAL A 16 30.57 -9.10 -3.43
CA VAL A 16 29.59 -8.49 -2.52
C VAL A 16 29.11 -7.14 -3.05
N LEU A 17 30.01 -6.33 -3.63
CA LEU A 17 29.65 -5.04 -4.23
C LEU A 17 28.88 -5.20 -5.54
N MET A 18 29.11 -6.27 -6.30
CA MET A 18 28.40 -6.55 -7.56
C MET A 18 27.06 -7.24 -7.35
N ASN A 19 26.89 -8.02 -6.27
CA ASN A 19 25.63 -8.65 -5.92
C ASN A 19 24.68 -7.65 -5.23
N ARG A 20 24.09 -6.79 -6.02
CA ARG A 20 22.96 -5.98 -5.57
C ARG A 20 21.73 -6.88 -5.51
N PHE A 21 21.29 -7.23 -4.30
CA PHE A 21 20.04 -7.98 -4.08
C PHE A 21 18.78 -7.14 -4.33
N TYR A 22 18.86 -6.16 -5.21
CA TYR A 22 17.72 -5.35 -5.61
C TYR A 22 17.83 -4.98 -7.08
N THR A 23 16.69 -4.92 -7.72
CA THR A 23 16.57 -4.38 -9.09
C THR A 23 16.36 -2.89 -8.99
N SER A 24 17.22 -2.11 -9.62
CA SER A 24 16.99 -0.67 -9.77
C SER A 24 15.81 -0.45 -10.69
N VAL A 25 14.79 0.23 -10.19
CA VAL A 25 13.65 0.65 -11.00
C VAL A 25 13.83 2.11 -11.35
N GLU A 26 13.91 2.39 -12.65
CA GLU A 26 13.93 3.77 -13.13
C GLU A 26 12.55 4.40 -12.93
N MET A 27 12.52 5.53 -12.24
CA MET A 27 11.29 6.26 -12.01
C MET A 27 10.96 7.09 -13.25
N PRO A 28 9.73 6.97 -13.80
CA PRO A 28 9.31 7.80 -14.91
C PRO A 28 9.40 9.28 -14.57
N GLU A 29 9.78 10.10 -15.55
CA GLU A 29 9.75 11.56 -15.41
C GLU A 29 8.29 12.04 -15.37
N GLY A 30 8.06 13.14 -14.66
CA GLY A 30 6.73 13.77 -14.61
C GLY A 30 5.74 13.12 -13.67
N LEU A 31 6.17 12.24 -12.76
CA LEU A 31 5.28 11.72 -11.72
C LEU A 31 4.76 12.84 -10.83
N PRO A 32 3.47 12.77 -10.43
CA PRO A 32 2.90 13.73 -9.51
C PRO A 32 3.64 13.71 -8.18
N ARG A 33 3.93 14.88 -7.64
CA ARG A 33 4.55 15.03 -6.32
C ARG A 33 3.50 15.43 -5.32
N PHE A 34 3.59 14.87 -4.14
CA PHE A 34 2.73 15.23 -3.01
C PHE A 34 3.60 15.61 -1.80
N SER A 35 3.05 16.41 -0.93
CA SER A 35 3.69 16.93 0.26
C SER A 35 2.90 16.56 1.52
N GLN A 36 3.43 16.85 2.70
CA GLN A 36 2.73 16.67 3.97
C GLN A 36 1.49 17.57 4.14
N ARG A 37 1.30 18.56 3.26
CA ARG A 37 0.12 19.43 3.25
C ARG A 37 -1.05 18.82 2.49
N ASP A 38 -0.77 17.82 1.66
CA ASP A 38 -1.79 17.15 0.85
C ASP A 38 -2.49 16.08 1.68
N ARG A 39 -3.78 15.89 1.41
CA ARG A 39 -4.55 14.78 2.01
C ARG A 39 -4.49 13.60 1.07
N LEU A 40 -4.09 12.46 1.59
CA LEU A 40 -3.91 11.23 0.84
C LEU A 40 -4.99 10.22 1.22
N LEU A 41 -5.60 9.59 0.23
CA LEU A 41 -6.50 8.47 0.41
C LEU A 41 -5.80 7.22 -0.16
N LEU A 42 -5.53 6.24 0.71
CA LEU A 42 -4.97 4.96 0.33
C LEU A 42 -6.04 3.89 0.48
N MET A 43 -6.35 3.24 -0.62
CA MET A 43 -7.33 2.14 -0.65
C MET A 43 -6.75 0.95 -1.40
N GLY A 44 -7.00 -0.24 -0.91
CA GLY A 44 -6.55 -1.47 -1.55
C GLY A 44 -6.25 -2.59 -0.58
N SER A 45 -5.23 -3.36 -0.89
CA SER A 45 -4.78 -4.53 -0.13
C SER A 45 -4.03 -4.15 1.16
N CYS A 46 -3.51 -5.15 1.86
CA CYS A 46 -2.60 -4.97 2.98
C CYS A 46 -1.36 -4.12 2.63
N PHE A 47 -0.96 -4.06 1.35
CA PHE A 47 0.09 -3.16 0.88
C PHE A 47 -0.28 -1.69 1.14
N ALA A 48 -1.51 -1.28 0.82
CA ALA A 48 -2.00 0.06 1.10
C ALA A 48 -1.99 0.36 2.62
N THR A 49 -2.35 -0.61 3.45
CA THR A 49 -2.29 -0.49 4.91
C THR A 49 -0.85 -0.26 5.40
N ASN A 50 0.10 -1.05 4.91
CA ASN A 50 1.50 -0.96 5.33
C ASN A 50 2.17 0.35 4.87
N ILE A 51 1.94 0.76 3.63
CA ILE A 51 2.45 2.04 3.12
C ILE A 51 1.78 3.21 3.85
N GLY A 52 0.48 3.13 4.07
CA GLY A 52 -0.27 4.15 4.80
C GLY A 52 0.26 4.36 6.21
N ALA A 53 0.55 3.28 6.95
CA ALA A 53 1.15 3.37 8.28
C ALA A 53 2.48 4.15 8.25
N ARG A 54 3.36 3.86 7.30
CA ARG A 54 4.63 4.56 7.15
C ARG A 54 4.46 6.05 6.79
N LEU A 55 3.47 6.38 5.97
CA LEU A 55 3.16 7.77 5.63
C LEU A 55 2.62 8.54 6.85
N VAL A 56 1.77 7.90 7.66
CA VAL A 56 1.29 8.48 8.92
C VAL A 56 2.44 8.72 9.91
N GLU A 57 3.35 7.77 10.05
CA GLU A 57 4.58 7.94 10.84
C GLU A 57 5.41 9.14 10.35
N ALA A 58 5.48 9.33 9.02
CA ALA A 58 6.15 10.45 8.38
C ALA A 58 5.34 11.76 8.41
N LYS A 59 4.21 11.79 9.17
CA LYS A 59 3.35 12.98 9.37
C LYS A 59 2.60 13.44 8.11
N PHE A 60 2.32 12.53 7.19
CA PHE A 60 1.37 12.81 6.12
C PHE A 60 -0.07 12.65 6.63
N ALA A 61 -0.98 13.49 6.12
CA ALA A 61 -2.41 13.35 6.38
C ALA A 61 -2.99 12.25 5.48
N CYS A 62 -3.12 11.03 6.02
CA CYS A 62 -3.57 9.86 5.27
C CYS A 62 -4.84 9.27 5.85
N ASP A 63 -5.82 9.00 4.97
CA ASP A 63 -6.91 8.06 5.22
C ASP A 63 -6.54 6.72 4.59
N VAL A 64 -6.51 5.67 5.40
CA VAL A 64 -6.04 4.35 4.97
C VAL A 64 -7.16 3.33 5.08
N ASN A 65 -7.54 2.75 3.94
CA ASN A 65 -8.58 1.72 3.85
C ASN A 65 -9.85 2.02 4.68
N PRO A 66 -10.51 3.17 4.46
CA PRO A 66 -11.69 3.55 5.25
C PRO A 66 -12.86 2.56 5.13
N TYR A 67 -12.92 1.78 4.04
CA TYR A 67 -13.89 0.70 3.84
C TYR A 67 -13.31 -0.69 4.15
N GLY A 68 -12.16 -0.76 4.81
CA GLY A 68 -11.43 -2.00 5.03
C GLY A 68 -10.54 -2.39 3.84
N VAL A 69 -9.86 -3.52 3.99
CA VAL A 69 -8.95 -4.04 2.96
C VAL A 69 -9.74 -4.61 1.80
N LEU A 70 -9.53 -4.06 0.61
CA LEU A 70 -10.22 -4.45 -0.62
C LEU A 70 -9.18 -4.94 -1.66
N TYR A 71 -9.36 -6.16 -2.13
CA TYR A 71 -8.49 -6.77 -3.15
C TYR A 71 -9.09 -6.70 -4.55
N ASN A 72 -10.41 -6.64 -4.65
CA ASN A 72 -11.12 -6.66 -5.93
C ASN A 72 -11.23 -5.23 -6.50
N PRO A 73 -10.74 -4.98 -7.72
CA PRO A 73 -10.85 -3.67 -8.38
C PRO A 73 -12.28 -3.17 -8.53
N LEU A 74 -13.26 -4.07 -8.72
CA LEU A 74 -14.68 -3.68 -8.82
C LEU A 74 -15.21 -3.17 -7.48
N SER A 75 -14.85 -3.83 -6.37
CA SER A 75 -15.22 -3.39 -5.02
C SER A 75 -14.56 -2.05 -4.68
N LEU A 76 -13.31 -1.86 -5.08
CA LEU A 76 -12.59 -0.60 -4.90
C LEU A 76 -13.25 0.55 -5.69
N SER A 77 -13.61 0.29 -6.94
CA SER A 77 -14.33 1.25 -7.79
C SER A 77 -15.71 1.60 -7.22
N ALA A 78 -16.44 0.61 -6.71
CA ALA A 78 -17.73 0.83 -6.07
C ALA A 78 -17.60 1.69 -4.81
N ALA A 79 -16.62 1.39 -3.95
CA ALA A 79 -16.35 2.16 -2.74
C ALA A 79 -15.99 3.62 -3.05
N LEU A 80 -15.15 3.86 -4.06
CA LEU A 80 -14.80 5.22 -4.50
C LEU A 80 -16.02 5.99 -5.02
N ARG A 81 -16.86 5.35 -5.83
CA ARG A 81 -18.09 5.99 -6.34
C ARG A 81 -19.04 6.36 -5.21
N GLU A 82 -19.28 5.45 -4.29
CA GLU A 82 -20.15 5.69 -3.15
C GLU A 82 -19.61 6.81 -2.23
N ALA A 83 -18.29 6.88 -2.06
CA ALA A 83 -17.65 7.97 -1.33
C ALA A 83 -17.84 9.33 -2.05
N MET A 84 -17.70 9.36 -3.37
CA MET A 84 -17.92 10.58 -4.18
C MET A 84 -19.38 11.01 -4.19
N ASP A 85 -20.31 10.06 -4.21
CA ASP A 85 -21.75 10.31 -4.18
C ASP A 85 -22.26 10.68 -2.77
N GLY A 86 -21.40 10.62 -1.76
CA GLY A 86 -21.73 10.92 -0.38
C GLY A 86 -22.75 9.93 0.22
N LYS A 87 -22.70 8.67 -0.20
CA LYS A 87 -23.63 7.65 0.26
C LYS A 87 -23.49 7.44 1.77
N VAL A 88 -24.61 7.55 2.47
CA VAL A 88 -24.76 7.17 3.87
C VAL A 88 -25.40 5.78 3.91
N TYR A 89 -24.74 4.85 4.59
CA TYR A 89 -25.25 3.48 4.76
C TYR A 89 -26.37 3.46 5.79
N ALA A 90 -27.48 2.82 5.43
CA ALA A 90 -28.55 2.48 6.34
C ALA A 90 -28.49 0.98 6.69
N GLU A 91 -29.19 0.56 7.74
CA GLU A 91 -29.22 -0.83 8.17
C GLU A 91 -29.67 -1.80 7.05
N GLY A 92 -30.58 -1.34 6.17
CA GLY A 92 -31.04 -2.11 5.01
C GLY A 92 -30.02 -2.28 3.87
N ASP A 93 -28.93 -1.52 3.87
CA ASP A 93 -27.85 -1.62 2.88
C ASP A 93 -26.81 -2.70 3.24
N LEU A 94 -26.91 -3.21 4.46
CA LEU A 94 -25.94 -4.14 5.03
C LEU A 94 -26.62 -5.44 5.41
N TYR A 95 -25.87 -6.52 5.37
CA TYR A 95 -26.31 -7.81 5.90
C TYR A 95 -25.30 -8.37 6.89
N ALA A 96 -25.78 -9.05 7.92
CA ALA A 96 -24.93 -9.67 8.92
C ALA A 96 -24.59 -11.12 8.51
N TYR A 97 -23.31 -11.44 8.50
CA TYR A 97 -22.82 -12.80 8.27
C TYR A 97 -21.55 -13.06 9.07
N GLY A 98 -21.51 -14.17 9.78
CA GLY A 98 -20.32 -14.56 10.57
C GLY A 98 -19.95 -13.54 11.66
N GLY A 99 -20.93 -12.84 12.23
CA GLY A 99 -20.70 -11.83 13.28
C GLY A 99 -20.18 -10.49 12.75
N LEU A 100 -20.20 -10.29 11.44
CA LEU A 100 -19.72 -9.07 10.79
C LEU A 100 -20.81 -8.50 9.86
N TRP A 101 -20.78 -7.20 9.68
CA TRP A 101 -21.61 -6.51 8.71
C TRP A 101 -20.91 -6.46 7.35
N HIS A 102 -21.66 -6.74 6.29
CA HIS A 102 -21.18 -6.80 4.92
C HIS A 102 -22.03 -5.92 4.01
N SER A 103 -21.38 -5.27 3.06
CA SER A 103 -22.05 -4.61 1.94
C SER A 103 -22.04 -5.55 0.72
N PRO A 104 -23.19 -5.76 0.04
CA PRO A 104 -23.24 -6.57 -1.18
C PRO A 104 -22.37 -6.02 -2.32
N LYS A 105 -22.10 -4.72 -2.34
CA LYS A 105 -21.36 -4.04 -3.39
C LYS A 105 -19.86 -3.97 -3.12
N ILE A 106 -19.49 -3.68 -1.88
CA ILE A 106 -18.09 -3.47 -1.48
C ILE A 106 -17.48 -4.74 -0.92
N GLY A 107 -18.32 -5.67 -0.42
CA GLY A 107 -17.87 -6.87 0.24
C GLY A 107 -17.69 -6.69 1.75
N ARG A 108 -16.74 -7.39 2.33
CA ARG A 108 -16.54 -7.42 3.78
C ARG A 108 -15.97 -6.09 4.27
N ALA A 109 -16.73 -5.38 5.10
CA ALA A 109 -16.20 -4.27 5.86
C ALA A 109 -15.64 -4.80 7.18
N HIS A 110 -14.37 -4.55 7.44
CA HIS A 110 -13.81 -4.67 8.77
C HIS A 110 -14.18 -3.39 9.55
N VAL A 111 -15.02 -3.58 10.51
CA VAL A 111 -15.26 -2.56 11.52
C VAL A 111 -14.21 -2.72 12.62
#